data_8e97102cdb8d234004b901fbbd79ad55
#
_entry.id   8e97102cdb8d234004b901fbbd79ad55
#
_cell.length_a   1.000
_cell.length_b   1.000
_cell.length_c   1.000
_cell.angle_alpha   90.00
_cell.angle_beta   90.00
_cell.angle_gamma   90.00
#
_symmetry.space_group_name_H-M   'P 1'
#
loop_
_entity.id
_entity.type
_entity.pdbx_description
1 polymer ?
#
loop_
_entity_poly.entity_id
_entity_poly.type
_entity_poly.pdbx_seq_one_letter_code
_entity_poly.pdbx_strand_id
1 'polypeptide(L)'
;KEYWTNRFKDGVPVVELPTDYARPAVQTFDGDRVSFTLNQELTRQLKEICQETGVTMYMLLMSAYQVWLSKHTGQEDIVVGTVSAGRSHVDLQQMIGMFVNTLVIRADVNAEKTFRKFLEEMKEELLEAFENQDYQFEELVEALSLPRETSRNPLFDTMFVLENIDVPTIPNKGLQMRNYEWNHGISKFDMTIVGQERGNQLHFQWEYATKLYKEETINKFKERFIRILETIVQNIDQSIGELEIITEKEKHQLLYEFNNTKTEFPKEKTLSQLFEEQVKKTPNNIAVAYKDQSLTYRELNERANQLAHMLRSKGIVREEIVGIMLERSVEMLVGILGVLKAGGAYLPIDPEYPEERITYMLEDSQAQLVLTQTHLIKKLNIKRMILDLQDTACYSSNCSNPERINQSNDVAYIIYTSGSTGKPKGVVVEHQSVINLCFWHQEYFQ
;
A
#
# COMPACT_ATOMS: atom_id res chain seq x y z
N LYS A 1 10.85 25.39 31.77
CA LYS A 1 9.71 25.85 30.92
C LYS A 1 10.19 26.19 29.52
N GLU A 2 11.16 27.07 29.38
CA GLU A 2 11.63 27.58 28.06
C GLU A 2 12.09 26.46 27.13
N TYR A 3 12.84 25.47 27.64
CA TYR A 3 13.23 24.26 26.90
C TYR A 3 12.02 23.59 26.26
N TRP A 4 11.02 23.20 27.05
CA TRP A 4 9.85 22.49 26.58
C TRP A 4 8.96 23.29 25.62
N THR A 5 8.73 24.59 25.92
CA THR A 5 7.91 25.43 25.03
C THR A 5 8.60 25.69 23.68
N ASN A 6 9.94 25.81 23.67
CA ASN A 6 10.70 25.94 22.42
C ASN A 6 10.67 24.65 21.59
N ARG A 7 10.68 23.49 22.25
CA ARG A 7 10.66 22.18 21.59
C ARG A 7 9.37 21.96 20.78
N PHE A 8 8.27 22.55 21.20
CA PHE A 8 6.94 22.40 20.58
C PHE A 8 6.40 23.70 19.97
N LYS A 9 7.24 24.72 19.77
CA LYS A 9 6.81 26.02 19.19
C LYS A 9 6.22 25.91 17.79
N ASP A 10 6.69 24.93 16.99
CA ASP A 10 6.24 24.69 15.62
C ASP A 10 5.05 23.70 15.55
N GLY A 11 4.43 23.41 16.69
CA GLY A 11 3.33 22.48 16.83
C GLY A 11 3.76 21.12 17.38
N VAL A 12 2.76 20.30 17.73
CA VAL A 12 2.92 18.94 18.23
C VAL A 12 2.55 17.98 17.11
N PRO A 13 3.46 17.10 16.65
CA PRO A 13 3.11 16.11 15.67
C PRO A 13 2.18 15.05 16.27
N VAL A 14 1.24 14.58 15.47
CA VAL A 14 0.37 13.46 15.82
C VAL A 14 0.91 12.21 15.16
N VAL A 15 1.23 11.18 15.92
CA VAL A 15 1.72 9.90 15.40
C VAL A 15 0.53 9.08 14.90
N GLU A 16 0.37 8.95 13.58
CA GLU A 16 -0.78 8.29 12.95
C GLU A 16 -0.49 6.81 12.64
N LEU A 17 -0.46 5.98 13.67
CA LEU A 17 -0.34 4.53 13.47
C LEU A 17 -1.59 3.95 12.79
N PRO A 18 -1.42 3.03 11.81
CA PRO A 18 -2.54 2.30 11.23
C PRO A 18 -3.28 1.48 12.29
N THR A 19 -4.58 1.63 12.37
CA THR A 19 -5.45 0.94 13.33
C THR A 19 -6.34 -0.08 12.65
N ASP A 20 -6.74 -1.15 13.36
CA ASP A 20 -7.70 -2.15 12.87
C ASP A 20 -9.14 -1.63 12.88
N TYR A 21 -9.41 -0.69 13.79
CA TYR A 21 -10.75 -0.12 13.98
C TYR A 21 -10.68 1.40 13.89
N ALA A 22 -11.78 2.02 13.45
CA ALA A 22 -11.90 3.46 13.47
C ALA A 22 -11.77 4.00 14.90
N ARG A 23 -10.99 5.07 15.08
CA ARG A 23 -10.82 5.72 16.37
C ARG A 23 -12.14 6.23 16.92
N PRO A 24 -12.53 5.88 18.17
CA PRO A 24 -13.74 6.39 18.81
C PRO A 24 -13.67 7.92 18.99
N ALA A 25 -14.81 8.61 18.94
CA ALA A 25 -14.88 10.04 19.20
C ALA A 25 -14.50 10.44 20.64
N VAL A 26 -14.62 9.50 21.57
CA VAL A 26 -14.21 9.63 22.96
C VAL A 26 -13.29 8.46 23.29
N GLN A 27 -12.11 8.76 23.86
CA GLN A 27 -11.15 7.75 24.26
C GLN A 27 -11.78 6.79 25.27
N THR A 28 -11.56 5.49 25.05
CA THR A 28 -11.90 4.43 26.01
C THR A 28 -10.60 3.89 26.61
N PHE A 29 -10.70 3.29 27.79
CA PHE A 29 -9.54 2.73 28.47
C PHE A 29 -9.54 1.20 28.43
N ASP A 30 -10.38 0.59 27.61
CA ASP A 30 -10.38 -0.86 27.39
C ASP A 30 -9.05 -1.28 26.77
N GLY A 31 -8.28 -2.08 27.46
CA GLY A 31 -6.93 -2.49 27.06
C GLY A 31 -6.70 -3.98 27.19
N ASP A 32 -5.65 -4.45 26.55
CA ASP A 32 -5.07 -5.77 26.73
C ASP A 32 -3.56 -5.69 26.56
N ARG A 33 -2.82 -6.77 26.75
CA ARG A 33 -1.37 -6.79 26.65
C ARG A 33 -0.83 -8.06 26.02
N VAL A 34 0.28 -7.91 25.32
CA VAL A 34 1.10 -9.01 24.79
C VAL A 34 2.47 -8.95 25.48
N SER A 35 2.90 -10.05 26.08
CA SER A 35 4.23 -10.14 26.72
C SER A 35 5.20 -10.91 25.82
N PHE A 36 6.47 -10.50 25.80
CA PHE A 36 7.53 -11.20 25.08
C PHE A 36 8.90 -10.96 25.73
N THR A 37 9.85 -11.79 25.35
CA THR A 37 11.20 -11.73 25.87
C THR A 37 12.21 -11.79 24.73
N LEU A 38 13.19 -10.89 24.73
CA LEU A 38 14.33 -11.03 23.84
C LEU A 38 15.23 -12.15 24.32
N ASN A 39 15.78 -12.92 23.39
CA ASN A 39 16.72 -13.98 23.74
C ASN A 39 18.01 -13.41 24.29
N GLN A 40 18.79 -14.25 24.97
CA GLN A 40 20.04 -13.84 25.64
C GLN A 40 21.07 -13.28 24.66
N GLU A 41 21.16 -13.84 23.46
CA GLU A 41 22.14 -13.42 22.46
C GLU A 41 21.84 -12.01 21.94
N LEU A 42 20.59 -11.73 21.54
CA LEU A 42 20.20 -10.39 21.12
C LEU A 42 20.37 -9.36 22.23
N THR A 43 20.00 -9.72 23.48
CA THR A 43 20.20 -8.86 24.64
C THR A 43 21.67 -8.54 24.86
N ARG A 44 22.57 -9.54 24.73
CA ARG A 44 24.02 -9.36 24.82
C ARG A 44 24.54 -8.39 23.76
N GLN A 45 24.16 -8.60 22.51
CA GLN A 45 24.57 -7.75 21.38
C GLN A 45 24.10 -6.30 21.55
N LEU A 46 22.87 -6.08 22.02
CA LEU A 46 22.39 -4.73 22.33
C LEU A 46 23.23 -4.07 23.45
N LYS A 47 23.64 -4.83 24.48
CA LYS A 47 24.55 -4.33 25.53
C LYS A 47 25.92 -3.95 24.98
N GLU A 48 26.44 -4.71 24.03
CA GLU A 48 27.72 -4.39 23.37
C GLU A 48 27.64 -3.09 22.59
N ILE A 49 26.54 -2.84 21.84
CA ILE A 49 26.30 -1.56 21.19
C ILE A 49 26.24 -0.42 22.22
N CYS A 50 25.54 -0.62 23.34
CA CYS A 50 25.49 0.39 24.39
C CYS A 50 26.88 0.73 24.94
N GLN A 51 27.73 -0.26 25.13
CA GLN A 51 29.13 -0.05 25.56
C GLN A 51 29.98 0.65 24.52
N GLU A 52 29.85 0.26 23.25
CA GLU A 52 30.59 0.85 22.13
C GLU A 52 30.24 2.33 21.93
N THR A 53 28.94 2.66 21.95
CA THR A 53 28.43 4.00 21.66
C THR A 53 28.32 4.91 22.90
N GLY A 54 28.50 4.34 24.09
CA GLY A 54 28.37 5.07 25.36
C GLY A 54 26.95 5.59 25.61
N VAL A 55 25.94 4.81 25.22
CA VAL A 55 24.52 5.07 25.49
C VAL A 55 23.96 4.07 26.52
N THR A 56 22.83 4.40 27.13
CA THR A 56 22.11 3.46 27.99
C THR A 56 21.21 2.54 27.15
N MET A 57 20.84 1.39 27.71
CA MET A 57 19.86 0.49 27.07
C MET A 57 18.52 1.20 26.79
N TYR A 58 18.10 2.09 27.70
CA TYR A 58 16.91 2.91 27.50
C TYR A 58 17.02 3.79 26.25
N MET A 59 18.15 4.51 26.06
CA MET A 59 18.39 5.36 24.89
C MET A 59 18.33 4.56 23.59
N LEU A 60 18.96 3.40 23.55
CA LEU A 60 18.98 2.53 22.38
C LEU A 60 17.57 2.01 22.05
N LEU A 61 16.85 1.50 23.03
CA LEU A 61 15.50 0.94 22.84
C LEU A 61 14.47 2.01 22.49
N MET A 62 14.55 3.22 23.08
CA MET A 62 13.72 4.36 22.73
C MET A 62 13.98 4.79 21.28
N SER A 63 15.25 4.87 20.87
CA SER A 63 15.60 5.18 19.47
C SER A 63 15.07 4.14 18.49
N ALA A 64 15.21 2.85 18.82
CA ALA A 64 14.65 1.78 17.99
C ALA A 64 13.11 1.84 17.92
N TYR A 65 12.44 2.21 19.01
CA TYR A 65 10.99 2.37 19.03
C TYR A 65 10.52 3.55 18.18
N GLN A 66 11.23 4.68 18.21
CA GLN A 66 10.91 5.83 17.35
C GLN A 66 11.13 5.51 15.87
N VAL A 67 12.18 4.78 15.52
CA VAL A 67 12.37 4.25 14.16
C VAL A 67 11.24 3.32 13.77
N TRP A 68 10.81 2.44 14.67
CA TRP A 68 9.67 1.56 14.45
C TRP A 68 8.38 2.34 14.17
N LEU A 69 8.10 3.40 14.94
CA LEU A 69 6.96 4.29 14.72
C LEU A 69 7.04 4.97 13.34
N SER A 70 8.19 5.56 13.02
CA SER A 70 8.43 6.21 11.72
C SER A 70 8.18 5.26 10.54
N LYS A 71 8.68 4.03 10.62
CA LYS A 71 8.48 3.01 9.58
C LYS A 71 7.02 2.59 9.39
N HIS A 72 6.19 2.63 10.44
CA HIS A 72 4.78 2.26 10.35
C HIS A 72 3.88 3.42 9.91
N THR A 73 4.26 4.65 10.24
CA THR A 73 3.47 5.86 9.94
C THR A 73 3.92 6.56 8.67
N GLY A 74 5.16 6.35 8.23
CA GLY A 74 5.80 7.13 7.17
C GLY A 74 6.15 8.56 7.59
N GLN A 75 6.07 8.89 8.89
CA GLN A 75 6.39 10.19 9.45
C GLN A 75 7.83 10.23 9.94
N GLU A 76 8.51 11.35 9.80
CA GLU A 76 9.87 11.57 10.31
C GLU A 76 9.85 12.25 11.69
N ASP A 77 8.86 13.09 11.97
CA ASP A 77 8.69 13.82 13.23
C ASP A 77 7.86 12.98 14.20
N ILE A 78 8.52 12.36 15.15
CA ILE A 78 7.94 11.36 16.07
C ILE A 78 7.98 11.85 17.51
N VAL A 79 6.85 11.73 18.20
CA VAL A 79 6.76 11.98 19.65
C VAL A 79 6.36 10.73 20.40
N VAL A 80 7.03 10.51 21.54
CA VAL A 80 6.76 9.39 22.45
C VAL A 80 6.77 9.88 23.89
N GLY A 81 5.77 9.48 24.66
CA GLY A 81 5.76 9.72 26.11
C GLY A 81 6.73 8.78 26.84
N THR A 82 7.30 9.25 27.90
CA THR A 82 8.08 8.42 28.84
C THR A 82 7.90 8.92 30.27
N VAL A 83 8.41 8.18 31.23
CA VAL A 83 8.32 8.56 32.65
C VAL A 83 9.69 8.85 33.23
N SER A 84 9.74 9.86 34.09
CA SER A 84 10.86 10.11 35.00
C SER A 84 10.46 9.78 36.42
N ALA A 85 11.38 9.25 37.20
CA ALA A 85 11.16 9.00 38.65
C ALA A 85 10.94 10.31 39.45
N GLY A 86 11.31 11.48 38.88
CA GLY A 86 11.17 12.78 39.51
C GLY A 86 11.98 12.95 40.80
N ARG A 87 13.05 12.14 41.00
CA ARG A 87 13.88 12.14 42.21
C ARG A 87 15.27 12.68 41.88
N SER A 88 15.30 13.96 41.48
CA SER A 88 16.53 14.66 41.03
C SER A 88 17.49 14.95 42.21
N HIS A 89 17.02 14.95 43.45
CA HIS A 89 17.85 15.19 44.65
C HIS A 89 18.01 13.92 45.49
N VAL A 90 19.19 13.73 46.08
CA VAL A 90 19.53 12.55 46.90
C VAL A 90 18.54 12.37 48.05
N ASP A 91 18.11 13.45 48.69
CA ASP A 91 17.16 13.39 49.82
C ASP A 91 15.78 12.85 49.41
N LEU A 92 15.42 12.97 48.12
CA LEU A 92 14.15 12.46 47.60
C LEU A 92 14.14 10.95 47.35
N GLN A 93 15.33 10.33 47.27
CA GLN A 93 15.45 8.90 46.92
C GLN A 93 14.77 7.96 47.93
N GLN A 94 14.82 8.31 49.22
CA GLN A 94 14.23 7.50 50.27
C GLN A 94 12.86 8.00 50.76
N MET A 95 12.35 9.09 50.19
CA MET A 95 11.06 9.63 50.60
C MET A 95 9.92 8.81 49.99
N ILE A 96 8.90 8.52 50.81
CA ILE A 96 7.66 7.94 50.34
C ILE A 96 6.80 9.06 49.76
N GLY A 97 6.37 8.89 48.51
CA GLY A 97 5.53 9.88 47.80
C GLY A 97 5.50 9.63 46.32
N MET A 98 4.59 10.30 45.65
CA MET A 98 4.48 10.30 44.17
C MET A 98 5.31 11.44 43.61
N PHE A 99 6.42 11.10 42.96
CA PHE A 99 7.35 12.06 42.35
C PHE A 99 7.42 11.89 40.83
N VAL A 100 6.76 10.85 40.32
CA VAL A 100 6.80 10.53 38.87
C VAL A 100 6.29 11.68 38.03
N ASN A 101 7.07 12.08 37.02
CA ASN A 101 6.66 13.04 36.01
C ASN A 101 6.66 12.37 34.63
N THR A 102 5.83 12.87 33.73
CA THR A 102 5.78 12.45 32.32
C THR A 102 6.60 13.39 31.47
N LEU A 103 7.48 12.83 30.65
CA LEU A 103 8.27 13.57 29.66
C LEU A 103 7.82 13.22 28.26
N VAL A 104 8.02 14.14 27.31
CA VAL A 104 7.65 14.00 25.92
C VAL A 104 8.89 14.09 25.04
N ILE A 105 9.31 12.98 24.48
CA ILE A 105 10.52 12.88 23.66
C ILE A 105 10.14 13.02 22.19
N ARG A 106 10.64 14.08 21.54
CA ARG A 106 10.43 14.36 20.09
C ARG A 106 11.72 14.09 19.35
N ALA A 107 11.64 13.35 18.25
CA ALA A 107 12.78 13.01 17.42
C ALA A 107 12.50 13.23 15.92
N ASP A 108 13.54 13.64 15.20
CA ASP A 108 13.56 13.70 13.74
C ASP A 108 14.20 12.42 13.18
N VAL A 109 13.33 11.46 12.79
CA VAL A 109 13.70 10.13 12.29
C VAL A 109 13.88 10.19 10.77
N ASN A 110 14.94 10.85 10.32
CA ASN A 110 15.22 11.00 8.91
C ASN A 110 15.78 9.69 8.31
N ALA A 111 15.18 9.25 7.20
CA ALA A 111 15.51 7.98 6.54
C ALA A 111 16.97 7.91 6.00
N GLU A 112 17.59 9.05 5.69
CA GLU A 112 18.97 9.11 5.17
C GLU A 112 20.04 8.99 6.26
N LYS A 113 19.68 9.24 7.53
CA LYS A 113 20.59 9.06 8.68
C LYS A 113 20.91 7.58 8.90
N THR A 114 22.14 7.27 9.33
CA THR A 114 22.43 5.96 9.89
C THR A 114 21.82 5.83 11.27
N PHE A 115 21.53 4.58 11.71
CA PHE A 115 21.00 4.38 13.06
C PHE A 115 22.00 4.86 14.14
N ARG A 116 23.31 4.70 13.93
CA ARG A 116 24.35 5.23 14.84
C ARG A 116 24.22 6.74 14.99
N LYS A 117 24.10 7.49 13.89
CA LYS A 117 23.97 8.95 13.93
C LYS A 117 22.70 9.38 14.65
N PHE A 118 21.59 8.71 14.36
CA PHE A 118 20.32 8.96 15.06
C PHE A 118 20.41 8.66 16.56
N LEU A 119 21.10 7.59 16.95
CA LEU A 119 21.29 7.22 18.34
C LEU A 119 22.14 8.26 19.11
N GLU A 120 23.14 8.86 18.45
CA GLU A 120 23.92 9.97 19.00
C GLU A 120 23.04 11.20 19.26
N GLU A 121 22.21 11.58 18.30
CA GLU A 121 21.26 12.69 18.43
C GLU A 121 20.25 12.43 19.55
N MET A 122 19.73 11.21 19.61
CA MET A 122 18.80 10.78 20.65
C MET A 122 19.42 10.77 22.04
N LYS A 123 20.72 10.47 22.16
CA LYS A 123 21.45 10.58 23.43
C LYS A 123 21.43 12.01 23.95
N GLU A 124 21.74 12.99 23.09
CA GLU A 124 21.73 14.42 23.44
C GLU A 124 20.32 14.86 23.84
N GLU A 125 19.32 14.52 23.01
CA GLU A 125 17.92 14.84 23.25
C GLU A 125 17.40 14.32 24.60
N LEU A 126 17.69 13.06 24.91
CA LEU A 126 17.25 12.43 26.15
C LEU A 126 17.97 13.04 27.37
N LEU A 127 19.26 13.34 27.27
CA LEU A 127 19.98 14.02 28.35
C LEU A 127 19.38 15.39 28.65
N GLU A 128 19.14 16.22 27.62
CA GLU A 128 18.50 17.51 27.79
C GLU A 128 17.07 17.41 28.37
N ALA A 129 16.28 16.44 27.91
CA ALA A 129 14.94 16.20 28.43
C ALA A 129 14.96 15.83 29.92
N PHE A 130 15.89 14.96 30.34
CA PHE A 130 16.05 14.58 31.76
C PHE A 130 16.64 15.69 32.62
N GLU A 131 17.49 16.58 32.09
CA GLU A 131 17.94 17.78 32.78
C GLU A 131 16.77 18.74 33.09
N ASN A 132 15.75 18.75 32.23
CA ASN A 132 14.55 19.59 32.36
C ASN A 132 13.33 18.84 32.91
N GLN A 133 13.53 17.68 33.59
CA GLN A 133 12.45 16.81 34.06
C GLN A 133 11.57 17.36 35.16
N ASP A 134 11.98 18.45 35.82
CA ASP A 134 11.21 19.03 36.93
C ASP A 134 10.00 19.88 36.47
N TYR A 135 9.91 20.20 35.17
CA TYR A 135 8.76 20.87 34.62
C TYR A 135 7.61 19.89 34.41
N GLN A 136 6.49 20.12 35.11
CA GLN A 136 5.37 19.17 35.12
C GLN A 136 4.67 19.07 33.76
N PHE A 137 4.23 17.86 33.42
CA PHE A 137 3.55 17.58 32.15
C PHE A 137 2.27 18.42 31.97
N GLU A 138 1.48 18.56 33.04
CA GLU A 138 0.24 19.35 33.04
C GLU A 138 0.49 20.82 32.73
N GLU A 139 1.58 21.39 33.29
CA GLU A 139 2.00 22.76 33.03
C GLU A 139 2.47 22.94 31.58
N LEU A 140 3.07 21.91 30.98
CA LEU A 140 3.45 21.93 29.57
C LEU A 140 2.20 21.95 28.67
N VAL A 141 1.23 21.07 28.93
CA VAL A 141 -0.05 21.02 28.18
C VAL A 141 -0.77 22.38 28.24
N GLU A 142 -0.82 23.01 29.42
CA GLU A 142 -1.41 24.33 29.60
C GLU A 142 -0.63 25.39 28.82
N ALA A 143 0.69 25.38 28.92
CA ALA A 143 1.56 26.39 28.28
C ALA A 143 1.48 26.35 26.75
N LEU A 144 1.25 25.18 26.16
CA LEU A 144 1.11 25.00 24.71
C LEU A 144 -0.30 25.33 24.18
N SER A 145 -1.30 25.51 25.08
CA SER A 145 -2.67 25.87 24.74
C SER A 145 -3.28 24.96 23.64
N LEU A 146 -3.03 23.66 23.70
CA LEU A 146 -3.45 22.72 22.68
C LEU A 146 -4.98 22.57 22.60
N PRO A 147 -5.55 22.32 21.41
CA PRO A 147 -6.95 21.96 21.28
C PRO A 147 -7.26 20.71 22.12
N ARG A 148 -8.37 20.72 22.85
CA ARG A 148 -8.79 19.53 23.61
C ARG A 148 -9.50 18.56 22.67
N GLU A 149 -8.83 17.47 22.35
CA GLU A 149 -9.43 16.34 21.66
C GLU A 149 -9.85 15.27 22.68
N THR A 150 -11.10 14.84 22.61
CA THR A 150 -11.61 13.79 23.52
C THR A 150 -11.19 12.39 23.09
N SER A 151 -10.66 12.23 21.89
CA SER A 151 -10.28 10.95 21.30
C SER A 151 -8.81 10.58 21.48
N ARG A 152 -7.96 11.53 21.95
CA ARG A 152 -6.50 11.37 22.06
C ARG A 152 -5.96 12.04 23.31
N ASN A 153 -4.75 11.65 23.69
CA ASN A 153 -3.97 12.38 24.69
C ASN A 153 -3.37 13.67 24.09
N PRO A 154 -3.12 14.71 24.92
CA PRO A 154 -2.79 16.02 24.39
C PRO A 154 -1.46 16.13 23.65
N LEU A 155 -0.44 15.33 23.99
CA LEU A 155 0.91 15.48 23.44
C LEU A 155 1.43 14.22 22.76
N PHE A 156 0.96 13.04 23.14
CA PHE A 156 1.40 11.78 22.58
C PHE A 156 0.34 10.68 22.79
N ASP A 157 0.29 9.73 21.86
CA ASP A 157 -0.61 8.58 21.93
C ASP A 157 0.11 7.29 22.33
N THR A 158 1.45 7.28 22.33
CA THR A 158 2.25 6.10 22.63
C THR A 158 3.30 6.39 23.71
N MET A 159 3.56 5.42 24.58
CA MET A 159 4.51 5.54 25.67
C MET A 159 5.54 4.41 25.63
N PHE A 160 6.79 4.74 25.98
CA PHE A 160 7.86 3.78 26.17
C PHE A 160 8.50 3.95 27.55
N VAL A 161 8.60 2.85 28.30
CA VAL A 161 9.17 2.82 29.65
C VAL A 161 10.17 1.68 29.76
N LEU A 162 11.33 1.91 30.34
CA LEU A 162 12.25 0.85 30.75
C LEU A 162 12.39 0.89 32.29
N GLU A 163 11.88 -0.14 32.94
CA GLU A 163 11.94 -0.27 34.40
C GLU A 163 13.29 -0.87 34.83
N ASN A 164 14.04 -0.11 35.61
CA ASN A 164 15.27 -0.56 36.30
C ASN A 164 14.97 -0.75 37.78
N ILE A 165 14.00 -1.60 38.09
CA ILE A 165 13.66 -1.89 39.50
C ILE A 165 14.43 -3.15 39.92
N ASP A 166 15.48 -2.97 40.72
CA ASP A 166 16.05 -4.05 41.47
C ASP A 166 15.01 -4.52 42.50
N VAL A 167 14.33 -5.61 42.19
CA VAL A 167 13.46 -6.26 43.19
C VAL A 167 14.39 -6.88 44.23
N PRO A 168 14.47 -6.31 45.45
CA PRO A 168 15.34 -6.85 46.46
C PRO A 168 14.88 -8.27 46.75
N THR A 169 15.81 -9.22 46.67
CA THR A 169 15.61 -10.58 47.14
C THR A 169 15.43 -10.53 48.65
N ILE A 170 14.19 -10.48 49.10
CA ILE A 170 13.87 -10.55 50.51
C ILE A 170 14.20 -11.99 50.92
N PRO A 171 15.18 -12.21 51.82
CA PRO A 171 15.51 -13.55 52.31
C PRO A 171 14.39 -14.04 53.23
N ASN A 172 13.37 -14.63 52.65
CA ASN A 172 12.25 -15.17 53.43
C ASN A 172 12.48 -16.65 53.73
N LYS A 173 12.79 -16.92 54.99
CA LYS A 173 12.83 -18.31 55.52
C LYS A 173 11.40 -18.89 55.42
N GLY A 174 11.16 -19.72 54.39
CA GLY A 174 9.94 -20.52 54.28
C GLY A 174 8.82 -19.99 53.39
N LEU A 175 8.95 -18.79 52.77
CA LEU A 175 7.98 -18.26 51.83
C LEU A 175 8.56 -18.26 50.42
N GLN A 176 7.84 -18.82 49.44
CA GLN A 176 8.16 -18.67 48.01
C GLN A 176 7.31 -17.54 47.46
N MET A 177 7.92 -16.43 47.09
CA MET A 177 7.26 -15.36 46.36
C MET A 177 7.33 -15.64 44.85
N ARG A 178 6.20 -15.59 44.15
CA ARG A 178 6.12 -15.65 42.69
C ARG A 178 5.46 -14.40 42.20
N ASN A 179 5.99 -13.82 41.10
CA ASN A 179 5.30 -12.75 40.42
C ASN A 179 3.99 -13.29 39.84
N TYR A 180 2.89 -12.64 40.18
CA TYR A 180 1.58 -12.90 39.59
C TYR A 180 1.31 -11.82 38.56
N GLU A 181 1.26 -12.24 37.30
CA GLU A 181 0.95 -11.32 36.22
C GLU A 181 -0.58 -11.09 36.15
N TRP A 182 -0.97 -9.93 36.63
CA TRP A 182 -2.36 -9.51 36.53
C TRP A 182 -2.55 -8.59 35.33
N ASN A 183 -3.45 -8.96 34.41
CA ASN A 183 -3.91 -8.09 33.36
C ASN A 183 -5.09 -7.26 33.86
N HIS A 184 -4.91 -5.94 33.94
CA HIS A 184 -5.94 -5.01 34.42
C HIS A 184 -7.04 -4.74 33.38
N GLY A 185 -6.83 -5.13 32.11
CA GLY A 185 -7.76 -4.84 31.02
C GLY A 185 -7.89 -3.35 30.69
N ILE A 186 -6.85 -2.55 31.03
CA ILE A 186 -6.87 -1.09 30.86
C ILE A 186 -5.64 -0.66 30.06
N SER A 187 -5.85 0.25 29.10
CA SER A 187 -4.78 0.99 28.42
C SER A 187 -5.08 2.48 28.47
N LYS A 188 -4.13 3.26 28.97
CA LYS A 188 -4.26 4.72 29.10
C LYS A 188 -3.92 5.47 27.79
N PHE A 189 -3.15 4.83 26.94
CA PHE A 189 -2.67 5.31 25.66
C PHE A 189 -3.06 4.35 24.55
N ASP A 190 -2.86 4.72 23.31
CA ASP A 190 -3.04 3.79 22.20
C ASP A 190 -2.17 2.55 22.39
N MET A 191 -0.92 2.78 22.80
CA MET A 191 0.05 1.73 23.18
C MET A 191 1.00 2.20 24.26
N THR A 192 1.40 1.24 25.12
CA THR A 192 2.50 1.41 26.07
C THR A 192 3.43 0.21 25.98
N ILE A 193 4.72 0.46 25.76
CA ILE A 193 5.74 -0.59 25.87
C ILE A 193 6.46 -0.40 27.18
N VAL A 194 6.42 -1.43 28.03
CA VAL A 194 7.18 -1.50 29.28
C VAL A 194 8.22 -2.58 29.14
N GLY A 195 9.50 -2.19 29.15
CA GLY A 195 10.63 -3.10 29.17
C GLY A 195 11.19 -3.26 30.60
N GLN A 196 11.71 -4.44 30.90
CA GLN A 196 12.39 -4.73 32.17
C GLN A 196 13.57 -5.66 31.92
N GLU A 197 14.73 -5.34 32.46
CA GLU A 197 15.85 -6.26 32.48
C GLU A 197 15.71 -7.27 33.64
N ARG A 198 15.70 -8.56 33.32
CA ARG A 198 15.67 -9.65 34.30
C ARG A 198 16.80 -10.64 34.00
N GLY A 199 17.84 -10.61 34.81
CA GLY A 199 19.05 -11.39 34.55
C GLY A 199 19.75 -10.98 33.27
N ASN A 200 19.85 -11.88 32.31
CA ASN A 200 20.50 -11.62 31.02
C ASN A 200 19.51 -11.45 29.85
N GLN A 201 18.27 -11.14 30.15
CA GLN A 201 17.22 -11.00 29.12
C GLN A 201 16.41 -9.72 29.35
N LEU A 202 15.89 -9.17 28.25
CA LEU A 202 14.94 -8.07 28.26
C LEU A 202 13.53 -8.64 28.10
N HIS A 203 12.68 -8.36 29.07
CA HIS A 203 11.26 -8.72 29.06
C HIS A 203 10.45 -7.50 28.75
N PHE A 204 9.45 -7.65 27.88
CA PHE A 204 8.56 -6.59 27.45
C PHE A 204 7.11 -6.94 27.70
N GLN A 205 6.34 -5.93 28.08
CA GLN A 205 4.89 -5.95 28.05
C GLN A 205 4.42 -4.84 27.11
N TRP A 206 3.63 -5.20 26.12
CA TRP A 206 3.05 -4.29 25.16
C TRP A 206 1.56 -4.18 25.43
N GLU A 207 1.17 -3.14 26.17
CA GLU A 207 -0.21 -2.78 26.45
C GLU A 207 -0.79 -2.00 25.26
N TYR A 208 -2.04 -2.23 24.91
CA TYR A 208 -2.69 -1.59 23.79
C TYR A 208 -4.20 -1.39 24.00
N ALA A 209 -4.77 -0.37 23.33
CA ALA A 209 -6.19 -0.09 23.33
C ALA A 209 -6.94 -1.07 22.41
N THR A 210 -7.81 -1.91 22.97
CA THR A 210 -8.55 -2.96 22.23
C THR A 210 -9.61 -2.39 21.28
N LYS A 211 -9.98 -1.11 21.44
CA LYS A 211 -10.85 -0.38 20.49
C LYS A 211 -10.12 0.11 19.25
N LEU A 212 -8.79 0.03 19.24
CA LEU A 212 -7.97 0.42 18.10
C LEU A 212 -7.29 -0.78 17.43
N TYR A 213 -6.85 -1.76 18.22
CA TYR A 213 -6.00 -2.85 17.73
C TYR A 213 -6.54 -4.23 18.12
N LYS A 214 -6.29 -5.18 17.23
CA LYS A 214 -6.42 -6.62 17.49
C LYS A 214 -5.12 -7.17 18.07
N GLU A 215 -5.22 -8.23 18.86
CA GLU A 215 -4.05 -8.93 19.37
C GLU A 215 -3.10 -9.42 18.26
N GLU A 216 -3.66 -9.87 17.12
CA GLU A 216 -2.88 -10.30 15.95
C GLU A 216 -2.02 -9.17 15.38
N THR A 217 -2.54 -7.95 15.35
CA THR A 217 -1.81 -6.76 14.89
C THR A 217 -0.68 -6.42 15.84
N ILE A 218 -0.92 -6.46 17.15
CA ILE A 218 0.13 -6.24 18.16
C ILE A 218 1.21 -7.32 18.09
N ASN A 219 0.84 -8.58 17.82
CA ASN A 219 1.83 -9.65 17.63
C ASN A 219 2.71 -9.38 16.40
N LYS A 220 2.17 -8.88 15.29
CA LYS A 220 2.97 -8.45 14.12
C LYS A 220 3.84 -7.23 14.46
N PHE A 221 3.32 -6.26 15.18
CA PHE A 221 4.07 -5.10 15.64
C PHE A 221 5.28 -5.49 16.50
N LYS A 222 5.08 -6.42 17.41
CA LYS A 222 6.14 -7.03 18.24
C LYS A 222 7.22 -7.70 17.37
N GLU A 223 6.83 -8.54 16.41
CA GLU A 223 7.76 -9.23 15.51
C GLU A 223 8.60 -8.24 14.71
N ARG A 224 7.97 -7.18 14.19
CA ARG A 224 8.65 -6.12 13.45
C ARG A 224 9.59 -5.28 14.33
N PHE A 225 9.21 -5.03 15.60
CA PHE A 225 10.10 -4.36 16.57
C PHE A 225 11.35 -5.20 16.86
N ILE A 226 11.18 -6.50 17.10
CA ILE A 226 12.30 -7.44 17.28
C ILE A 226 13.17 -7.44 16.00
N ARG A 227 12.58 -7.46 14.82
CA ARG A 227 13.32 -7.42 13.54
C ARG A 227 14.19 -6.17 13.40
N ILE A 228 13.70 -5.01 13.80
CA ILE A 228 14.50 -3.77 13.84
C ILE A 228 15.71 -3.95 14.76
N LEU A 229 15.52 -4.48 15.98
CA LEU A 229 16.62 -4.70 16.91
C LEU A 229 17.66 -5.70 16.37
N GLU A 230 17.22 -6.78 15.72
CA GLU A 230 18.09 -7.73 15.02
C GLU A 230 18.88 -7.10 13.88
N THR A 231 18.27 -6.21 13.12
CA THR A 231 18.94 -5.50 12.03
C THR A 231 19.96 -4.50 12.55
N ILE A 232 19.63 -3.77 13.62
CA ILE A 232 20.54 -2.84 14.28
C ILE A 232 21.81 -3.54 14.79
N VAL A 233 21.69 -4.71 15.42
CA VAL A 233 22.85 -5.45 15.93
C VAL A 233 23.71 -6.05 14.82
N GLN A 234 23.15 -6.31 13.64
CA GLN A 234 23.90 -6.75 12.47
C GLN A 234 24.71 -5.62 11.84
N ASN A 235 24.15 -4.43 11.74
CA ASN A 235 24.80 -3.25 11.17
C ASN A 235 24.21 -1.94 11.69
N ILE A 236 24.80 -1.38 12.73
CA ILE A 236 24.37 -0.10 13.33
C ILE A 236 24.58 1.11 12.38
N ASP A 237 25.46 0.98 11.40
CA ASP A 237 25.79 2.03 10.43
C ASP A 237 24.90 1.99 9.17
N GLN A 238 23.91 1.08 9.13
CA GLN A 238 22.91 1.05 8.08
C GLN A 238 21.99 2.27 8.17
N SER A 239 21.56 2.81 7.01
CA SER A 239 20.62 3.93 6.99
C SER A 239 19.25 3.48 7.53
N ILE A 240 18.57 4.38 8.23
CA ILE A 240 17.23 4.11 8.76
C ILE A 240 16.26 3.73 7.63
N GLY A 241 16.40 4.36 6.45
CA GLY A 241 15.59 4.05 5.27
C GLY A 241 15.68 2.58 4.84
N GLU A 242 16.85 1.95 4.98
CA GLU A 242 17.11 0.57 4.57
C GLU A 242 16.79 -0.48 5.64
N LEU A 243 16.49 -0.07 6.89
CA LEU A 243 16.10 -1.02 7.93
C LEU A 243 14.79 -1.74 7.53
N GLU A 244 14.87 -3.05 7.31
CA GLU A 244 13.71 -3.89 7.01
C GLU A 244 12.92 -4.19 8.28
N ILE A 245 11.61 -3.91 8.24
CA ILE A 245 10.70 -4.18 9.36
C ILE A 245 9.85 -5.44 9.13
N ILE A 246 9.69 -5.87 7.87
CA ILE A 246 8.91 -7.06 7.55
C ILE A 246 9.74 -8.33 7.74
N THR A 247 9.10 -9.34 8.31
CA THR A 247 9.71 -10.66 8.49
C THR A 247 9.84 -11.39 7.15
N GLU A 248 10.76 -12.35 7.03
CA GLU A 248 10.89 -13.18 5.82
C GLU A 248 9.58 -13.92 5.51
N LYS A 249 8.82 -14.29 6.53
CA LYS A 249 7.49 -14.91 6.39
C LYS A 249 6.50 -13.94 5.75
N GLU A 250 6.43 -12.69 6.24
CA GLU A 250 5.57 -11.65 5.65
C GLU A 250 5.98 -11.34 4.22
N LYS A 251 7.28 -11.25 3.96
CA LYS A 251 7.84 -11.02 2.61
C LYS A 251 7.45 -12.15 1.66
N HIS A 252 7.56 -13.39 2.10
CA HIS A 252 7.12 -14.56 1.33
C HIS A 252 5.61 -14.51 1.05
N GLN A 253 4.80 -14.19 2.05
CA GLN A 253 3.35 -14.07 1.89
C GLN A 253 2.98 -12.98 0.87
N LEU A 254 3.58 -11.79 0.98
CA LEU A 254 3.29 -10.66 0.09
C LEU A 254 3.75 -10.91 -1.35
N LEU A 255 4.95 -11.51 -1.53
CA LEU A 255 5.54 -11.68 -2.85
C LEU A 255 5.09 -12.95 -3.57
N TYR A 256 4.78 -14.01 -2.84
CA TYR A 256 4.50 -15.32 -3.43
C TYR A 256 3.09 -15.83 -3.14
N GLU A 257 2.63 -15.86 -1.87
CA GLU A 257 1.33 -16.44 -1.55
C GLU A 257 0.18 -15.60 -2.11
N PHE A 258 0.21 -14.28 -1.92
CA PHE A 258 -0.82 -13.38 -2.46
C PHE A 258 -0.78 -13.27 -3.99
N ASN A 259 0.35 -13.59 -4.61
CA ASN A 259 0.51 -13.60 -6.06
C ASN A 259 0.32 -15.01 -6.68
N ASN A 260 0.00 -16.02 -5.88
CA ASN A 260 -0.28 -17.36 -6.38
C ASN A 260 -1.70 -17.44 -6.97
N THR A 261 -1.93 -16.62 -7.98
CA THR A 261 -3.22 -16.46 -8.67
C THR A 261 -3.25 -17.17 -10.02
N LYS A 262 -2.25 -18.02 -10.30
CA LYS A 262 -2.15 -18.72 -11.59
C LYS A 262 -3.29 -19.71 -11.77
N THR A 263 -4.09 -19.50 -12.80
CA THR A 263 -5.18 -20.39 -13.21
C THR A 263 -4.98 -20.84 -14.67
N GLU A 264 -5.58 -21.97 -15.02
CA GLU A 264 -5.54 -22.49 -16.39
C GLU A 264 -6.60 -21.79 -17.24
N PHE A 265 -6.20 -21.28 -18.39
CA PHE A 265 -7.08 -20.69 -19.39
C PHE A 265 -6.53 -20.99 -20.79
N PRO A 266 -7.31 -20.88 -21.87
CA PRO A 266 -6.87 -21.22 -23.22
C PRO A 266 -5.93 -20.15 -23.82
N LYS A 267 -4.73 -20.02 -23.24
CA LYS A 267 -3.72 -19.00 -23.54
C LYS A 267 -3.21 -19.00 -24.99
N GLU A 268 -3.36 -20.12 -25.70
CA GLU A 268 -2.92 -20.24 -27.10
C GLU A 268 -3.98 -19.77 -28.11
N LYS A 269 -5.18 -19.40 -27.65
CA LYS A 269 -6.27 -18.95 -28.51
C LYS A 269 -6.24 -17.45 -28.72
N THR A 270 -6.87 -17.01 -29.82
CA THR A 270 -7.19 -15.61 -30.07
C THR A 270 -8.65 -15.29 -29.71
N LEU A 271 -8.99 -14.03 -29.52
CA LEU A 271 -10.37 -13.59 -29.26
C LEU A 271 -11.32 -14.00 -30.39
N SER A 272 -10.87 -13.90 -31.64
CA SER A 272 -11.65 -14.33 -32.81
C SER A 272 -11.98 -15.83 -32.75
N GLN A 273 -11.04 -16.69 -32.32
CA GLN A 273 -11.28 -18.12 -32.17
C GLN A 273 -12.34 -18.42 -31.11
N LEU A 274 -12.23 -17.81 -29.94
CA LEU A 274 -13.22 -18.01 -28.87
C LEU A 274 -14.62 -17.55 -29.29
N PHE A 275 -14.70 -16.43 -30.01
CA PHE A 275 -15.95 -15.96 -30.56
C PHE A 275 -16.53 -16.95 -31.60
N GLU A 276 -15.72 -17.46 -32.55
CA GLU A 276 -16.13 -18.43 -33.53
C GLU A 276 -16.56 -19.77 -32.94
N GLU A 277 -15.92 -20.20 -31.87
CA GLU A 277 -16.37 -21.38 -31.10
C GLU A 277 -17.74 -21.17 -30.47
N GLN A 278 -18.01 -19.96 -29.94
CA GLN A 278 -19.32 -19.63 -29.39
C GLN A 278 -20.40 -19.55 -30.51
N VAL A 279 -20.05 -18.99 -31.68
CA VAL A 279 -20.93 -19.01 -32.85
C VAL A 279 -21.35 -20.43 -33.24
N LYS A 280 -20.42 -21.37 -33.22
CA LYS A 280 -20.70 -22.79 -33.49
C LYS A 280 -21.62 -23.42 -32.47
N LYS A 281 -21.48 -23.05 -31.19
CA LYS A 281 -22.27 -23.60 -30.06
C LYS A 281 -23.72 -23.08 -30.06
N THR A 282 -23.90 -21.77 -30.25
CA THR A 282 -25.20 -21.08 -30.12
C THR A 282 -25.46 -20.09 -31.26
N PRO A 283 -25.49 -20.51 -32.49
CA PRO A 283 -25.55 -19.58 -33.66
C PRO A 283 -26.79 -18.68 -33.68
N ASN A 284 -27.90 -19.17 -33.17
CA ASN A 284 -29.20 -18.48 -33.23
C ASN A 284 -29.52 -17.65 -31.97
N ASN A 285 -28.69 -17.73 -30.94
CA ASN A 285 -28.85 -16.89 -29.77
C ASN A 285 -28.48 -15.43 -30.09
N ILE A 286 -29.11 -14.48 -29.40
CA ILE A 286 -28.76 -13.05 -29.52
C ILE A 286 -27.34 -12.87 -28.91
N ALA A 287 -26.44 -12.34 -29.75
CA ALA A 287 -25.07 -12.01 -29.33
C ALA A 287 -24.97 -10.56 -28.86
N VAL A 288 -25.71 -9.65 -29.49
CA VAL A 288 -25.72 -8.22 -29.15
C VAL A 288 -27.10 -7.64 -29.36
N ALA A 289 -27.53 -6.77 -28.47
CA ALA A 289 -28.72 -5.94 -28.61
C ALA A 289 -28.38 -4.51 -28.18
N TYR A 290 -28.79 -3.53 -29.02
CA TYR A 290 -28.66 -2.12 -28.73
C TYR A 290 -29.86 -1.35 -29.28
N LYS A 291 -30.63 -0.70 -28.39
CA LYS A 291 -31.93 -0.08 -28.75
C LYS A 291 -32.84 -1.11 -29.43
N ASP A 292 -33.33 -0.81 -30.62
CA ASP A 292 -34.25 -1.66 -31.37
C ASP A 292 -33.53 -2.64 -32.32
N GLN A 293 -32.20 -2.71 -32.27
CA GLN A 293 -31.40 -3.59 -33.11
C GLN A 293 -30.83 -4.74 -32.30
N SER A 294 -30.86 -5.94 -32.85
CA SER A 294 -30.18 -7.10 -32.28
C SER A 294 -29.62 -7.97 -33.40
N LEU A 295 -28.47 -8.63 -33.08
CA LEU A 295 -27.87 -9.63 -33.96
C LEU A 295 -27.68 -10.91 -33.20
N THR A 296 -27.95 -12.03 -33.86
CA THR A 296 -27.55 -13.37 -33.39
C THR A 296 -26.03 -13.54 -33.51
N TYR A 297 -25.48 -14.55 -32.87
CA TYR A 297 -24.05 -14.91 -33.00
C TYR A 297 -23.68 -15.15 -34.45
N ARG A 298 -24.55 -15.79 -35.22
CA ARG A 298 -24.34 -16.04 -36.68
C ARG A 298 -24.29 -14.73 -37.45
N GLU A 299 -25.27 -13.87 -37.33
CA GLU A 299 -25.36 -12.60 -38.06
C GLU A 299 -24.19 -11.67 -37.71
N LEU A 300 -23.80 -11.60 -36.42
CA LEU A 300 -22.65 -10.81 -36.00
C LEU A 300 -21.36 -11.38 -36.61
N ASN A 301 -21.22 -12.70 -36.65
CA ASN A 301 -20.06 -13.36 -37.23
C ASN A 301 -19.97 -13.10 -38.77
N GLU A 302 -21.08 -13.23 -39.50
CA GLU A 302 -21.12 -12.99 -40.93
C GLU A 302 -20.77 -11.55 -41.28
N ARG A 303 -21.33 -10.57 -40.58
CA ARG A 303 -20.99 -9.14 -40.76
C ARG A 303 -19.52 -8.86 -40.42
N ALA A 304 -19.01 -9.40 -39.32
CA ALA A 304 -17.61 -9.26 -38.95
C ALA A 304 -16.66 -9.90 -40.00
N ASN A 305 -17.05 -11.05 -40.59
CA ASN A 305 -16.30 -11.69 -41.67
C ASN A 305 -16.25 -10.84 -42.92
N GLN A 306 -17.42 -10.31 -43.36
CA GLN A 306 -17.51 -9.42 -44.52
C GLN A 306 -16.60 -8.20 -44.37
N LEU A 307 -16.61 -7.57 -43.19
CA LEU A 307 -15.72 -6.45 -42.84
C LEU A 307 -14.25 -6.89 -42.83
N ALA A 308 -13.91 -8.04 -42.23
CA ALA A 308 -12.56 -8.56 -42.19
C ALA A 308 -11.97 -8.82 -43.58
N HIS A 309 -12.76 -9.38 -44.50
CA HIS A 309 -12.35 -9.55 -45.89
C HIS A 309 -12.14 -8.22 -46.61
N MET A 310 -12.98 -7.22 -46.35
CA MET A 310 -12.81 -5.86 -46.89
C MET A 310 -11.52 -5.23 -46.36
N LEU A 311 -11.27 -5.30 -45.05
CA LEU A 311 -10.06 -4.76 -44.41
C LEU A 311 -8.79 -5.37 -45.03
N ARG A 312 -8.77 -6.70 -45.23
CA ARG A 312 -7.65 -7.38 -45.90
C ARG A 312 -7.46 -6.92 -47.34
N SER A 313 -8.55 -6.70 -48.09
CA SER A 313 -8.47 -6.17 -49.47
C SER A 313 -7.91 -4.74 -49.50
N LYS A 314 -8.00 -3.99 -48.40
CA LYS A 314 -7.42 -2.66 -48.21
C LYS A 314 -5.99 -2.70 -47.65
N GLY A 315 -5.41 -3.87 -47.48
CA GLY A 315 -4.01 -4.05 -47.07
C GLY A 315 -3.81 -4.27 -45.56
N ILE A 316 -4.88 -4.44 -44.78
CA ILE A 316 -4.70 -4.76 -43.35
C ILE A 316 -4.15 -6.18 -43.18
N VAL A 317 -3.01 -6.28 -42.56
CA VAL A 317 -2.29 -7.52 -42.21
C VAL A 317 -2.13 -7.70 -40.72
N ARG A 318 -1.35 -8.70 -40.33
CA ARG A 318 -1.11 -9.05 -38.93
C ARG A 318 -0.55 -7.86 -38.13
N GLU A 319 -1.15 -7.58 -36.96
CA GLU A 319 -0.78 -6.53 -36.01
C GLU A 319 -0.91 -5.07 -36.55
N GLU A 320 -1.44 -4.87 -37.74
CA GLU A 320 -1.72 -3.50 -38.19
C GLU A 320 -2.84 -2.87 -37.38
N ILE A 321 -2.67 -1.57 -37.05
CA ILE A 321 -3.58 -0.85 -36.18
C ILE A 321 -4.68 -0.18 -37.02
N VAL A 322 -5.93 -0.42 -36.59
CA VAL A 322 -7.14 0.17 -37.17
C VAL A 322 -7.84 1.01 -36.11
N GLY A 323 -7.98 2.32 -36.34
CA GLY A 323 -8.77 3.20 -35.52
C GLY A 323 -10.25 2.84 -35.55
N ILE A 324 -10.94 2.85 -34.44
CA ILE A 324 -12.39 2.69 -34.33
C ILE A 324 -12.95 3.93 -33.64
N MET A 325 -13.56 4.83 -34.43
CA MET A 325 -14.23 6.03 -33.96
C MET A 325 -15.72 5.93 -34.25
N LEU A 326 -16.45 5.33 -33.32
CA LEU A 326 -17.87 5.03 -33.44
C LEU A 326 -18.62 5.42 -32.17
N GLU A 327 -19.86 5.86 -32.33
CA GLU A 327 -20.79 5.90 -31.22
C GLU A 327 -21.22 4.47 -30.84
N ARG A 328 -21.72 4.32 -29.62
CA ARG A 328 -22.21 3.01 -29.16
C ARG A 328 -23.30 2.50 -30.11
N SER A 329 -23.07 1.38 -30.74
CA SER A 329 -23.93 0.76 -31.72
C SER A 329 -23.57 -0.71 -31.92
N VAL A 330 -24.38 -1.43 -32.66
CA VAL A 330 -24.09 -2.81 -33.10
C VAL A 330 -22.85 -2.82 -34.01
N GLU A 331 -22.69 -1.79 -34.87
CA GLU A 331 -21.54 -1.63 -35.78
C GLU A 331 -20.21 -1.54 -35.03
N MET A 332 -20.21 -1.02 -33.81
CA MET A 332 -18.98 -1.00 -32.96
C MET A 332 -18.44 -2.42 -32.71
N LEU A 333 -19.31 -3.38 -32.37
CA LEU A 333 -18.88 -4.77 -32.18
C LEU A 333 -18.51 -5.46 -33.47
N VAL A 334 -19.23 -5.16 -34.57
CA VAL A 334 -18.86 -5.61 -35.92
C VAL A 334 -17.47 -5.10 -36.30
N GLY A 335 -17.18 -3.82 -36.01
CA GLY A 335 -15.87 -3.19 -36.24
C GLY A 335 -14.75 -3.87 -35.47
N ILE A 336 -14.92 -4.04 -34.13
CA ILE A 336 -13.95 -4.71 -33.27
C ILE A 336 -13.65 -6.14 -33.76
N LEU A 337 -14.70 -6.94 -33.95
CA LEU A 337 -14.53 -8.32 -34.42
C LEU A 337 -13.96 -8.40 -35.83
N GLY A 338 -14.39 -7.47 -36.74
CA GLY A 338 -13.87 -7.39 -38.08
C GLY A 338 -12.37 -7.12 -38.13
N VAL A 339 -11.88 -6.17 -37.33
CA VAL A 339 -10.43 -5.89 -37.19
C VAL A 339 -9.66 -7.09 -36.65
N LEU A 340 -10.13 -7.70 -35.56
CA LEU A 340 -9.49 -8.87 -34.98
C LEU A 340 -9.46 -10.07 -35.93
N LYS A 341 -10.52 -10.29 -36.70
CA LYS A 341 -10.61 -11.34 -37.75
C LYS A 341 -9.75 -11.05 -38.97
N ALA A 342 -9.56 -9.78 -39.29
CA ALA A 342 -8.62 -9.38 -40.33
C ALA A 342 -7.16 -9.67 -39.96
N GLY A 343 -6.87 -9.83 -38.68
CA GLY A 343 -5.53 -10.01 -38.11
C GLY A 343 -4.91 -8.75 -37.50
N GLY A 344 -5.67 -7.63 -37.55
CA GLY A 344 -5.24 -6.35 -37.02
C GLY A 344 -5.53 -6.17 -35.51
N ALA A 345 -5.03 -5.06 -34.96
CA ALA A 345 -5.32 -4.56 -33.64
C ALA A 345 -6.21 -3.30 -33.71
N TYR A 346 -7.17 -3.17 -32.79
CA TYR A 346 -8.02 -1.98 -32.82
C TYR A 346 -7.57 -0.90 -31.83
N LEU A 347 -7.74 0.35 -32.23
CA LEU A 347 -7.53 1.56 -31.43
C LEU A 347 -8.88 2.24 -31.21
N PRO A 348 -9.51 2.13 -30.03
CA PRO A 348 -10.75 2.84 -29.77
C PRO A 348 -10.49 4.34 -29.61
N ILE A 349 -11.27 5.15 -30.27
CA ILE A 349 -11.20 6.60 -30.29
C ILE A 349 -12.58 7.15 -29.92
N ASP A 350 -12.66 7.91 -28.83
CA ASP A 350 -13.89 8.58 -28.44
C ASP A 350 -14.18 9.74 -29.42
N PRO A 351 -15.38 9.77 -30.07
CA PRO A 351 -15.75 10.85 -30.96
C PRO A 351 -15.83 12.24 -30.30
N GLU A 352 -15.88 12.31 -28.96
CA GLU A 352 -15.91 13.56 -28.20
C GLU A 352 -14.51 14.11 -27.90
N TYR A 353 -13.44 13.39 -28.23
CA TYR A 353 -12.09 13.91 -28.05
C TYR A 353 -11.81 15.11 -28.94
N PRO A 354 -11.00 16.09 -28.46
CA PRO A 354 -10.50 17.17 -29.30
C PRO A 354 -9.76 16.62 -30.56
N GLU A 355 -9.88 17.32 -31.68
CA GLU A 355 -9.26 16.93 -32.96
C GLU A 355 -7.76 16.70 -32.87
N GLU A 356 -7.04 17.56 -32.10
CA GLU A 356 -5.61 17.41 -31.86
C GLU A 356 -5.27 16.08 -31.17
N ARG A 357 -6.11 15.64 -30.20
CA ARG A 357 -5.91 14.37 -29.51
C ARG A 357 -6.15 13.18 -30.43
N ILE A 358 -7.21 13.24 -31.26
CA ILE A 358 -7.50 12.19 -32.23
C ILE A 358 -6.34 12.06 -33.20
N THR A 359 -5.88 13.19 -33.78
CA THR A 359 -4.75 13.23 -34.71
C THR A 359 -3.48 12.64 -34.08
N TYR A 360 -3.15 13.07 -32.85
CA TYR A 360 -2.01 12.54 -32.13
C TYR A 360 -2.09 11.01 -31.93
N MET A 361 -3.24 10.49 -31.48
CA MET A 361 -3.42 9.06 -31.28
C MET A 361 -3.25 8.25 -32.55
N LEU A 362 -3.76 8.75 -33.67
CA LEU A 362 -3.65 8.10 -34.99
C LEU A 362 -2.22 8.16 -35.54
N GLU A 363 -1.49 9.25 -35.32
CA GLU A 363 -0.12 9.40 -35.78
C GLU A 363 0.85 8.54 -34.95
N ASP A 364 0.76 8.63 -33.60
CA ASP A 364 1.61 7.93 -32.67
C ASP A 364 1.43 6.40 -32.77
N SER A 365 0.18 5.93 -32.91
CA SER A 365 -0.12 4.52 -33.14
C SER A 365 0.18 4.02 -34.54
N GLN A 366 0.45 4.90 -35.49
CA GLN A 366 0.59 4.59 -36.93
C GLN A 366 -0.62 3.86 -37.54
N ALA A 367 -1.83 4.15 -37.03
CA ALA A 367 -3.05 3.53 -37.54
C ALA A 367 -3.19 3.73 -39.07
N GLN A 368 -3.42 2.65 -39.80
CA GLN A 368 -3.48 2.68 -41.29
C GLN A 368 -4.84 3.17 -41.81
N LEU A 369 -5.90 2.86 -41.08
CA LEU A 369 -7.29 3.07 -41.50
C LEU A 369 -8.14 3.42 -40.26
N VAL A 370 -9.23 4.15 -40.46
CA VAL A 370 -10.23 4.45 -39.42
C VAL A 370 -11.61 3.96 -39.82
N LEU A 371 -12.23 3.16 -38.97
CA LEU A 371 -13.64 2.79 -39.04
C LEU A 371 -14.48 3.86 -38.36
N THR A 372 -15.52 4.37 -39.01
CA THR A 372 -16.34 5.44 -38.44
C THR A 372 -17.80 5.34 -38.95
N GLN A 373 -18.59 6.36 -38.63
CA GLN A 373 -19.99 6.55 -39.09
C GLN A 373 -20.10 7.84 -39.90
N THR A 374 -21.05 7.90 -40.86
CA THR A 374 -21.24 9.01 -41.82
C THR A 374 -21.17 10.39 -41.17
N HIS A 375 -21.86 10.57 -40.06
CA HIS A 375 -21.95 11.88 -39.38
C HIS A 375 -20.64 12.27 -38.62
N LEU A 376 -19.76 11.30 -38.33
CA LEU A 376 -18.49 11.53 -37.67
C LEU A 376 -17.33 11.82 -38.63
N ILE A 377 -17.48 11.50 -39.90
CA ILE A 377 -16.42 11.71 -40.91
C ILE A 377 -15.93 13.14 -40.94
N LYS A 378 -16.83 14.11 -40.76
CA LYS A 378 -16.49 15.55 -40.78
C LYS A 378 -15.56 15.98 -39.63
N LYS A 379 -15.50 15.19 -38.54
CA LYS A 379 -14.59 15.41 -37.42
C LYS A 379 -13.18 14.88 -37.70
N LEU A 380 -12.98 14.13 -38.77
CA LEU A 380 -11.72 13.51 -39.15
C LEU A 380 -11.01 14.32 -40.23
N ASN A 381 -10.16 15.25 -39.81
CA ASN A 381 -9.29 15.98 -40.76
C ASN A 381 -7.94 15.24 -40.90
N ILE A 382 -7.98 14.01 -41.42
CA ILE A 382 -6.82 13.13 -41.51
C ILE A 382 -6.55 12.65 -42.92
N LYS A 383 -5.28 12.39 -43.26
CA LYS A 383 -4.86 11.80 -44.54
C LYS A 383 -4.85 10.26 -44.49
N ARG A 384 -5.70 9.64 -43.67
CA ARG A 384 -5.83 8.19 -43.57
C ARG A 384 -7.04 7.70 -44.33
N MET A 385 -7.06 6.42 -44.71
CA MET A 385 -8.24 5.79 -45.27
C MET A 385 -9.35 5.74 -44.24
N ILE A 386 -10.55 6.13 -44.63
CA ILE A 386 -11.74 6.11 -43.77
C ILE A 386 -12.74 5.13 -44.39
N LEU A 387 -13.30 4.23 -43.57
CA LEU A 387 -14.39 3.35 -43.93
C LEU A 387 -15.62 3.68 -43.08
N ASP A 388 -16.72 3.98 -43.75
CA ASP A 388 -18.01 4.24 -43.08
C ASP A 388 -18.78 2.92 -42.93
N LEU A 389 -18.94 2.44 -41.72
CA LEU A 389 -19.62 1.18 -41.42
C LEU A 389 -21.15 1.24 -41.68
N GLN A 390 -21.71 2.42 -41.92
CA GLN A 390 -23.11 2.58 -42.34
C GLN A 390 -23.27 2.40 -43.85
N ASP A 391 -22.18 2.47 -44.63
CA ASP A 391 -22.20 2.21 -46.08
C ASP A 391 -22.04 0.70 -46.36
N THR A 392 -23.01 0.11 -47.01
CA THR A 392 -23.00 -1.30 -47.39
C THR A 392 -21.82 -1.67 -48.30
N ALA A 393 -21.26 -0.72 -49.05
CA ALA A 393 -20.05 -0.90 -49.84
C ALA A 393 -18.78 -1.23 -49.03
N CYS A 394 -18.80 -1.00 -47.75
CA CYS A 394 -17.72 -1.35 -46.81
C CYS A 394 -17.69 -2.82 -46.43
N TYR A 395 -18.61 -3.62 -46.92
CA TYR A 395 -18.70 -5.06 -46.62
C TYR A 395 -18.46 -5.91 -47.85
N SER A 396 -17.58 -6.90 -47.76
CA SER A 396 -17.38 -7.91 -48.77
C SER A 396 -18.62 -8.80 -48.92
N SER A 397 -18.83 -9.40 -50.08
CA SER A 397 -19.87 -10.44 -50.26
C SER A 397 -19.50 -11.78 -49.59
N ASN A 398 -18.25 -11.95 -49.18
CA ASN A 398 -17.77 -13.18 -48.55
C ASN A 398 -18.08 -13.21 -47.03
N CYS A 399 -19.00 -14.07 -46.63
CA CYS A 399 -19.43 -14.25 -45.23
C CYS A 399 -18.64 -15.36 -44.48
N SER A 400 -17.72 -16.09 -45.16
CA SER A 400 -16.96 -17.16 -44.50
C SER A 400 -15.89 -16.63 -43.55
N ASN A 401 -15.57 -17.38 -42.52
CA ASN A 401 -14.46 -16.99 -41.63
C ASN A 401 -13.16 -16.87 -42.43
N PRO A 402 -12.45 -15.72 -42.36
CA PRO A 402 -11.17 -15.57 -43.02
C PRO A 402 -10.12 -16.50 -42.44
N GLU A 403 -9.13 -16.89 -43.22
CA GLU A 403 -7.98 -17.64 -42.75
C GLU A 403 -7.32 -16.88 -41.59
N ARG A 404 -7.00 -17.59 -40.51
CA ARG A 404 -6.37 -16.98 -39.32
C ARG A 404 -4.90 -16.69 -39.58
N ILE A 405 -4.46 -15.46 -39.36
CA ILE A 405 -3.07 -15.01 -39.51
C ILE A 405 -2.45 -14.54 -38.17
N ASN A 406 -3.25 -14.28 -37.14
CA ASN A 406 -2.81 -13.82 -35.84
C ASN A 406 -2.64 -14.95 -34.86
N GLN A 407 -1.81 -14.69 -33.83
CA GLN A 407 -1.47 -15.57 -32.72
C GLN A 407 -1.96 -14.98 -31.39
N SER A 408 -1.91 -15.76 -30.34
CA SER A 408 -2.40 -15.33 -29.00
C SER A 408 -1.58 -14.21 -28.35
N ASN A 409 -0.31 -14.08 -28.70
CA ASN A 409 0.60 -13.02 -28.26
C ASN A 409 0.62 -11.78 -29.18
N ASP A 410 -0.18 -11.77 -30.25
CA ASP A 410 -0.34 -10.57 -31.06
C ASP A 410 -1.20 -9.53 -30.34
N VAL A 411 -1.01 -8.28 -30.75
CA VAL A 411 -1.76 -7.14 -30.22
C VAL A 411 -3.25 -7.27 -30.56
N ALA A 412 -4.11 -7.21 -29.56
CA ALA A 412 -5.55 -7.17 -29.73
C ALA A 412 -6.05 -5.72 -29.84
N TYR A 413 -5.56 -4.86 -28.95
CA TYR A 413 -5.93 -3.44 -28.96
C TYR A 413 -4.88 -2.53 -28.30
N ILE A 414 -5.03 -1.22 -28.56
CA ILE A 414 -4.25 -0.17 -27.91
C ILE A 414 -5.21 0.82 -27.27
N ILE A 415 -5.03 1.13 -25.99
CA ILE A 415 -5.79 2.16 -25.28
C ILE A 415 -4.87 3.28 -24.82
N TYR A 416 -5.20 4.52 -25.12
CA TYR A 416 -4.45 5.69 -24.70
C TYR A 416 -4.89 6.18 -23.31
N THR A 417 -3.92 6.27 -22.41
CA THR A 417 -4.12 6.79 -21.05
C THR A 417 -3.43 8.15 -20.90
N SER A 418 -3.85 8.94 -19.89
CA SER A 418 -3.18 10.19 -19.54
C SER A 418 -1.76 9.88 -19.01
N GLY A 419 -0.73 10.40 -19.69
CA GLY A 419 0.66 10.25 -19.27
C GLY A 419 1.07 11.33 -18.28
N SER A 420 1.96 11.03 -17.33
CA SER A 420 2.55 11.97 -16.37
C SER A 420 3.33 13.13 -17.06
N THR A 421 3.71 12.94 -18.31
CA THR A 421 4.43 13.94 -19.14
C THR A 421 3.52 14.85 -19.95
N GLY A 422 2.19 14.81 -19.75
CA GLY A 422 1.19 15.63 -20.45
C GLY A 422 0.75 15.09 -21.80
N LYS A 423 1.50 14.18 -22.45
CA LYS A 423 1.09 13.49 -23.67
C LYS A 423 0.49 12.12 -23.37
N PRO A 424 -0.65 11.75 -24.01
CA PRO A 424 -1.22 10.41 -23.83
C PRO A 424 -0.25 9.31 -24.26
N LYS A 425 -0.26 8.17 -23.53
CA LYS A 425 0.56 6.98 -23.86
C LYS A 425 -0.33 5.83 -24.26
N GLY A 426 0.00 5.16 -25.36
CA GLY A 426 -0.72 3.97 -25.84
C GLY A 426 -0.30 2.72 -25.06
N VAL A 427 -1.24 2.09 -24.36
CA VAL A 427 -1.03 0.79 -23.70
C VAL A 427 -1.43 -0.30 -24.66
N VAL A 428 -0.49 -1.15 -25.01
CA VAL A 428 -0.66 -2.29 -25.92
C VAL A 428 -1.11 -3.52 -25.13
N VAL A 429 -2.17 -4.20 -25.60
CA VAL A 429 -2.73 -5.37 -24.94
C VAL A 429 -2.86 -6.52 -25.95
N GLU A 430 -2.31 -7.69 -25.58
CA GLU A 430 -2.32 -8.90 -26.38
C GLU A 430 -3.63 -9.69 -26.24
N HIS A 431 -3.96 -10.54 -27.24
CA HIS A 431 -5.12 -11.44 -27.18
C HIS A 431 -5.16 -12.29 -25.92
N GLN A 432 -4.04 -12.92 -25.55
CA GLN A 432 -3.97 -13.78 -24.38
C GLN A 432 -4.29 -13.06 -23.07
N SER A 433 -3.92 -11.79 -22.94
CA SER A 433 -4.21 -10.97 -21.75
C SER A 433 -5.71 -10.70 -21.62
N VAL A 434 -6.39 -10.40 -22.72
CA VAL A 434 -7.84 -10.22 -22.73
C VAL A 434 -8.56 -11.53 -22.43
N ILE A 435 -8.09 -12.64 -22.98
CA ILE A 435 -8.67 -13.96 -22.73
C ILE A 435 -8.55 -14.33 -21.26
N ASN A 436 -7.37 -14.12 -20.65
CA ASN A 436 -7.18 -14.31 -19.23
C ASN A 436 -8.19 -13.51 -18.39
N LEU A 437 -8.38 -12.23 -18.72
CA LEU A 437 -9.37 -11.38 -18.06
C LEU A 437 -10.80 -11.91 -18.23
N CYS A 438 -11.16 -12.35 -19.44
CA CYS A 438 -12.50 -12.90 -19.69
C CYS A 438 -12.77 -14.17 -18.87
N PHE A 439 -11.81 -15.08 -18.80
CA PHE A 439 -11.93 -16.33 -18.02
C PHE A 439 -11.98 -16.05 -16.53
N TRP A 440 -11.12 -15.15 -16.01
CA TRP A 440 -11.18 -14.71 -14.63
C TRP A 440 -12.55 -14.12 -14.27
N HIS A 441 -13.09 -13.26 -15.15
CA HIS A 441 -14.39 -12.64 -14.92
C HIS A 441 -15.52 -13.66 -14.90
N GLN A 442 -15.49 -14.64 -15.79
CA GLN A 442 -16.48 -15.72 -15.80
C GLN A 442 -16.43 -16.58 -14.53
N GLU A 443 -15.22 -16.88 -14.02
CA GLU A 443 -15.05 -17.65 -12.80
C GLU A 443 -15.48 -16.87 -11.55
N TYR A 444 -15.21 -15.57 -11.51
CA TYR A 444 -15.48 -14.72 -10.35
C TYR A 444 -16.95 -14.32 -10.19
N PHE A 445 -17.68 -14.18 -11.31
CA PHE A 445 -19.08 -13.70 -11.33
C PHE A 445 -20.11 -14.78 -11.71
N GLN A 446 -19.77 -16.05 -11.56
CA GLN A 446 -20.72 -17.16 -11.72
C GLN A 446 -21.81 -17.21 -10.66
#